data_27cbb9aa9b155c4ba6665f8dc5e098d0
#
_entry.id   27cbb9aa9b155c4ba6665f8dc5e098d0
#
_cell.length_a   1.000
_cell.length_b   1.000
_cell.length_c   1.000
_cell.angle_alpha   90.00
_cell.angle_beta   90.00
_cell.angle_gamma   90.00
#
_symmetry.space_group_name_H-M   'P 1'
#
loop_
_entity.id
_entity.type
_entity.pdbx_description
1 polymer ?
#
loop_
_entity_poly.entity_id
_entity_poly.type
_entity_poly.pdbx_seq_one_letter_code
_entity_poly.pdbx_strand_id
1 'polypeptide(L)'
;SAFFFTVAAYHSWALPRPGSDTRNSSGRSAADIFKEFFDTFRSFFRKKQIWVAIAFMLLYRLPEAQLVKLINPFLLDPVDIGGLGLSTSQVGFVYGTVGIIGLTLGGIIGGIMAARGGLKKWLWPMAWSMSLTCLTFVYLSYADAPSLLTVNVCVFIEQFGYGFGFTAYMLYLIYFSEGSHKTAHYAICTGFMALGMMLPGMAAGWLQETIGYR
;
A
#
# COMPACT_ATOMS: atom_id res chain seq x y z
N SER A 1 -4.08 13.44 22.23
CA SER A 1 -4.46 14.46 21.21
C SER A 1 -3.66 15.75 21.36
N ALA A 2 -3.43 16.32 22.58
CA ALA A 2 -2.65 17.55 22.77
C ALA A 2 -1.24 17.49 22.17
N PHE A 3 -0.52 16.36 22.35
CA PHE A 3 0.80 16.14 21.77
C PHE A 3 0.82 16.32 20.25
N PHE A 4 -0.12 15.73 19.54
CA PHE A 4 -0.19 15.87 18.08
C PHE A 4 -0.50 17.28 17.62
N PHE A 5 -1.33 18.04 18.37
CA PHE A 5 -1.57 19.44 18.08
C PHE A 5 -0.30 20.28 18.28
N THR A 6 0.47 20.02 19.32
CA THR A 6 1.74 20.73 19.58
C THR A 6 2.74 20.43 18.46
N VAL A 7 2.88 19.16 18.05
CA VAL A 7 3.76 18.77 16.94
C VAL A 7 3.31 19.41 15.62
N ALA A 8 2.00 19.43 15.34
CA ALA A 8 1.46 20.05 14.13
C ALA A 8 1.68 21.56 14.12
N ALA A 9 1.47 22.24 15.25
CA ALA A 9 1.72 23.67 15.40
C ALA A 9 3.22 23.99 15.22
N TYR A 10 4.12 23.22 15.84
CA TYR A 10 5.55 23.35 15.64
C TYR A 10 5.96 23.14 14.19
N HIS A 11 5.45 22.09 13.54
CA HIS A 11 5.71 21.79 12.14
C HIS A 11 5.24 22.90 11.21
N SER A 12 4.04 23.45 11.44
CA SER A 12 3.50 24.55 10.62
C SER A 12 4.33 25.83 10.72
N TRP A 13 5.03 26.01 11.85
CA TRP A 13 5.92 27.16 12.09
C TRP A 13 7.34 26.92 11.57
N ALA A 14 7.88 25.69 11.75
CA ALA A 14 9.27 25.34 11.45
C ALA A 14 9.51 24.90 10.01
N LEU A 15 8.47 24.41 9.29
CA LEU A 15 8.63 23.96 7.91
C LEU A 15 8.97 25.12 6.96
N PRO A 16 10.03 25.00 6.16
CA PRO A 16 10.34 25.97 5.13
C PRO A 16 9.20 26.02 4.11
N ARG A 17 8.69 27.20 3.84
CA ARG A 17 7.68 27.39 2.80
C ARG A 17 8.34 27.21 1.44
N PRO A 18 7.82 26.30 0.56
CA PRO A 18 8.32 26.17 -0.80
C PRO A 18 8.21 27.53 -1.53
N GLY A 19 9.22 27.88 -2.31
CA GLY A 19 9.20 29.14 -3.07
C GLY A 19 8.06 29.24 -4.10
N SER A 20 7.41 28.09 -4.41
CA SER A 20 6.19 28.02 -5.22
C SER A 20 4.92 28.40 -4.43
N ASP A 21 5.01 28.55 -3.12
CA ASP A 21 3.90 28.93 -2.24
C ASP A 21 3.75 30.46 -2.16
N THR A 22 4.05 31.16 -3.28
CA THR A 22 3.68 32.55 -3.45
C THR A 22 2.17 32.65 -3.43
N ARG A 23 1.64 32.93 -2.26
CA ARG A 23 0.25 33.24 -2.01
C ARG A 23 -0.12 34.54 -2.76
N ASN A 24 -0.32 34.43 -4.08
CA ASN A 24 -1.10 35.41 -4.83
C ASN A 24 -2.58 35.21 -4.46
N SER A 25 -2.89 35.47 -3.18
CA SER A 25 -4.23 35.36 -2.62
C SER A 25 -5.10 36.60 -2.90
N SER A 26 -4.59 37.54 -3.70
CA SER A 26 -5.36 38.72 -4.09
C SER A 26 -6.16 38.41 -5.36
N GLY A 27 -7.42 38.03 -5.22
CA GLY A 27 -8.41 38.13 -6.28
C GLY A 27 -8.66 36.87 -7.12
N ARG A 28 -8.32 35.66 -6.68
CA ARG A 28 -8.76 34.44 -7.42
C ARG A 28 -10.25 34.22 -7.23
N SER A 29 -11.00 34.24 -8.32
CA SER A 29 -12.40 33.84 -8.34
C SER A 29 -12.55 32.34 -8.08
N ALA A 30 -13.68 31.92 -7.50
CA ALA A 30 -14.02 30.50 -7.38
C ALA A 30 -13.97 29.80 -8.76
N ALA A 31 -14.33 30.50 -9.83
CA ALA A 31 -14.24 30.00 -11.19
C ALA A 31 -12.80 29.69 -11.64
N ASP A 32 -11.82 30.50 -11.21
CA ASP A 32 -10.39 30.26 -11.53
C ASP A 32 -9.87 29.02 -10.80
N ILE A 33 -10.30 28.80 -9.56
CA ILE A 33 -9.93 27.60 -8.78
C ILE A 33 -10.53 26.34 -9.43
N PHE A 34 -11.79 26.37 -9.82
CA PHE A 34 -12.42 25.25 -10.55
C PHE A 34 -11.75 24.97 -11.88
N LYS A 35 -11.42 26.00 -12.63
CA LYS A 35 -10.70 25.86 -13.91
C LYS A 35 -9.33 25.22 -13.70
N GLU A 36 -8.52 25.70 -12.75
CA GLU A 36 -7.21 25.15 -12.42
C GLU A 36 -7.31 23.67 -11.97
N PHE A 37 -8.34 23.33 -11.20
CA PHE A 37 -8.64 21.96 -10.81
C PHE A 37 -8.91 21.05 -12.03
N PHE A 38 -9.81 21.45 -12.93
CA PHE A 38 -10.11 20.68 -14.13
C PHE A 38 -8.92 20.59 -15.10
N ASP A 39 -8.15 21.66 -15.25
CA ASP A 39 -6.95 21.68 -16.07
C ASP A 39 -5.89 20.73 -15.50
N THR A 40 -5.76 20.63 -14.20
CA THR A 40 -4.88 19.68 -13.51
C THR A 40 -5.30 18.23 -13.80
N PHE A 41 -6.59 17.91 -13.67
CA PHE A 41 -7.12 16.58 -14.02
C PHE A 41 -6.89 16.26 -15.50
N ARG A 42 -7.22 17.19 -16.39
CA ARG A 42 -7.00 17.03 -17.83
C ARG A 42 -5.53 16.79 -18.17
N SER A 43 -4.62 17.50 -17.49
CA SER A 43 -3.17 17.33 -17.69
C SER A 43 -2.70 15.95 -17.25
N PHE A 44 -3.25 15.39 -16.17
CA PHE A 44 -2.97 14.03 -15.72
C PHE A 44 -3.37 12.98 -16.76
N PHE A 45 -4.60 13.03 -17.26
CA PHE A 45 -5.10 12.06 -18.25
C PHE A 45 -4.47 12.22 -19.64
N ARG A 46 -3.75 13.30 -19.91
CA ARG A 46 -2.98 13.52 -21.12
C ARG A 46 -1.54 12.98 -21.07
N LYS A 47 -1.11 12.47 -19.92
CA LYS A 47 0.23 11.90 -19.77
C LYS A 47 0.42 10.70 -20.71
N LYS A 48 1.64 10.55 -21.19
CA LYS A 48 2.02 9.39 -22.02
C LYS A 48 1.80 8.10 -21.25
N GLN A 49 1.21 7.10 -21.89
CA GLN A 49 0.94 5.78 -21.33
C GLN A 49 0.03 5.81 -20.08
N ILE A 50 -0.87 6.78 -19.97
CA ILE A 50 -1.77 6.94 -18.83
C ILE A 50 -2.56 5.67 -18.49
N TRP A 51 -3.10 4.99 -19.51
CA TRP A 51 -3.90 3.77 -19.30
C TRP A 51 -3.07 2.61 -18.76
N VAL A 52 -1.81 2.49 -19.18
CA VAL A 52 -0.87 1.51 -18.64
C VAL A 52 -0.54 1.84 -17.18
N ALA A 53 -0.34 3.12 -16.87
CA ALA A 53 -0.10 3.56 -15.51
C ALA A 53 -1.30 3.32 -14.60
N ILE A 54 -2.52 3.61 -15.05
CA ILE A 54 -3.75 3.34 -14.29
C ILE A 54 -3.91 1.83 -14.07
N ALA A 55 -3.74 1.01 -15.11
CA ALA A 55 -3.80 -0.44 -14.97
C ALA A 55 -2.75 -0.96 -13.97
N PHE A 56 -1.53 -0.45 -14.04
CA PHE A 56 -0.49 -0.76 -13.06
C PHE A 56 -0.90 -0.37 -11.63
N MET A 57 -1.40 0.86 -11.44
CA MET A 57 -1.83 1.34 -10.11
C MET A 57 -2.98 0.51 -9.52
N LEU A 58 -3.90 0.03 -10.34
CA LEU A 58 -5.03 -0.78 -9.90
C LEU A 58 -4.66 -2.25 -9.65
N LEU A 59 -3.77 -2.82 -10.45
CA LEU A 59 -3.49 -4.26 -10.45
C LEU A 59 -2.26 -4.67 -9.64
N TYR A 60 -1.31 -3.77 -9.43
CA TYR A 60 -0.05 -4.08 -8.74
C TYR A 60 -0.25 -4.73 -7.38
N ARG A 61 -1.23 -4.25 -6.62
CA ARG A 61 -1.54 -4.71 -5.27
C ARG A 61 -2.73 -5.68 -5.19
N LEU A 62 -3.18 -6.21 -6.33
CA LEU A 62 -4.38 -7.05 -6.37
C LEU A 62 -4.29 -8.29 -5.45
N PRO A 63 -3.21 -9.09 -5.43
CA PRO A 63 -3.10 -10.22 -4.51
C PRO A 63 -3.16 -9.79 -3.05
N GLU A 64 -2.44 -8.75 -2.69
CA GLU A 64 -2.39 -8.22 -1.33
C GLU A 64 -3.75 -7.60 -0.92
N ALA A 65 -4.46 -6.94 -1.85
CA ALA A 65 -5.78 -6.38 -1.57
C ALA A 65 -6.82 -7.44 -1.17
N GLN A 66 -6.72 -8.63 -1.72
CA GLN A 66 -7.53 -9.79 -1.32
C GLN A 66 -7.08 -10.31 0.05
N LEU A 67 -5.78 -10.56 0.18
CA LEU A 67 -5.19 -11.16 1.37
C LEU A 67 -5.45 -10.34 2.62
N VAL A 68 -5.23 -9.02 2.58
CA VAL A 68 -5.35 -8.13 3.75
C VAL A 68 -6.75 -8.13 4.38
N LYS A 69 -7.79 -8.47 3.60
CA LYS A 69 -9.17 -8.57 4.11
C LYS A 69 -9.44 -9.91 4.78
N LEU A 70 -8.80 -10.97 4.31
CA LEU A 70 -9.04 -12.34 4.78
C LEU A 70 -8.10 -12.77 5.89
N ILE A 71 -6.99 -12.10 6.07
CA ILE A 71 -5.92 -12.50 6.98
C ILE A 71 -6.38 -12.58 8.44
N ASN A 72 -7.05 -11.56 8.95
CA ASN A 72 -7.52 -11.54 10.33
C ASN A 72 -8.60 -12.60 10.58
N PRO A 73 -9.66 -12.71 9.77
CA PRO A 73 -10.58 -13.83 9.89
C PRO A 73 -9.87 -15.18 9.84
N PHE A 74 -9.02 -15.42 8.84
CA PHE A 74 -8.30 -16.69 8.69
C PHE A 74 -7.46 -17.09 9.93
N LEU A 75 -6.79 -16.12 10.55
CA LEU A 75 -6.00 -16.40 11.75
C LEU A 75 -6.84 -16.66 13.00
N LEU A 76 -8.00 -15.98 13.15
CA LEU A 76 -8.84 -16.01 14.31
C LEU A 76 -9.91 -17.11 14.27
N ASP A 77 -10.43 -17.38 13.09
CA ASP A 77 -11.54 -18.33 12.91
C ASP A 77 -11.12 -19.74 13.34
N PRO A 78 -12.09 -20.51 13.90
CA PRO A 78 -11.87 -21.87 14.36
C PRO A 78 -11.37 -22.80 13.24
N VAL A 79 -10.62 -23.82 13.65
CA VAL A 79 -10.00 -24.79 12.72
C VAL A 79 -11.05 -25.62 11.95
N ASP A 80 -12.20 -25.86 12.55
CA ASP A 80 -13.32 -26.62 11.95
C ASP A 80 -13.94 -25.92 10.73
N ILE A 81 -13.83 -24.59 10.63
CA ILE A 81 -14.25 -23.83 9.45
C ILE A 81 -13.07 -23.43 8.55
N GLY A 82 -11.88 -23.97 8.79
CA GLY A 82 -10.69 -23.78 7.96
C GLY A 82 -9.77 -22.61 8.38
N GLY A 83 -10.05 -21.96 9.52
CA GLY A 83 -9.17 -20.96 10.13
C GLY A 83 -8.03 -21.60 10.95
N LEU A 84 -7.18 -20.78 11.57
CA LEU A 84 -6.06 -21.24 12.40
C LEU A 84 -6.37 -21.28 13.90
N GLY A 85 -7.48 -20.70 14.35
CA GLY A 85 -7.90 -20.68 15.76
C GLY A 85 -6.95 -19.96 16.70
N LEU A 86 -6.19 -18.99 16.24
CA LEU A 86 -5.27 -18.23 17.09
C LEU A 86 -6.03 -17.26 17.99
N SER A 87 -5.52 -17.06 19.19
CA SER A 87 -6.04 -16.04 20.09
C SER A 87 -5.71 -14.62 19.57
N THR A 88 -6.54 -13.63 19.92
CA THR A 88 -6.31 -12.21 19.58
C THR A 88 -4.92 -11.73 20.04
N SER A 89 -4.43 -12.21 21.19
CA SER A 89 -3.08 -11.89 21.69
C SER A 89 -1.98 -12.44 20.77
N GLN A 90 -2.15 -13.69 20.29
CA GLN A 90 -1.20 -14.29 19.34
C GLN A 90 -1.19 -13.54 18.01
N VAL A 91 -2.36 -13.21 17.46
CA VAL A 91 -2.47 -12.42 16.24
C VAL A 91 -1.83 -11.03 16.43
N GLY A 92 -2.08 -10.38 17.57
CA GLY A 92 -1.45 -9.13 17.94
C GLY A 92 0.08 -9.21 17.97
N PHE A 93 0.65 -10.29 18.51
CA PHE A 93 2.10 -10.52 18.51
C PHE A 93 2.64 -10.78 17.08
N VAL A 94 1.97 -11.67 16.35
CA VAL A 94 2.39 -12.06 14.99
C VAL A 94 2.43 -10.84 14.06
N TYR A 95 1.37 -10.04 14.02
CA TYR A 95 1.33 -8.85 13.15
C TYR A 95 1.97 -7.62 13.76
N GLY A 96 1.70 -7.37 15.05
CA GLY A 96 2.16 -6.17 15.75
C GLY A 96 3.66 -6.16 16.08
N THR A 97 4.30 -7.33 16.12
CA THR A 97 5.74 -7.44 16.39
C THR A 97 6.47 -8.02 15.20
N VAL A 98 6.21 -9.28 14.86
CA VAL A 98 6.95 -9.98 13.80
C VAL A 98 6.66 -9.38 12.43
N GLY A 99 5.39 -9.08 12.14
CA GLY A 99 4.97 -8.46 10.89
C GLY A 99 5.58 -7.07 10.70
N ILE A 100 5.57 -6.22 11.75
CA ILE A 100 6.18 -4.88 11.67
C ILE A 100 7.68 -4.96 11.42
N ILE A 101 8.39 -5.90 12.03
CA ILE A 101 9.82 -6.11 11.77
C ILE A 101 10.04 -6.51 10.30
N GLY A 102 9.28 -7.47 9.79
CA GLY A 102 9.35 -7.90 8.39
C GLY A 102 9.08 -6.74 7.43
N LEU A 103 7.98 -6.02 7.62
CA LEU A 103 7.58 -4.86 6.83
C LEU A 103 8.67 -3.78 6.79
N THR A 104 9.22 -3.43 7.95
CA THR A 104 10.24 -2.39 8.09
C THR A 104 11.53 -2.79 7.39
N LEU A 105 12.01 -4.02 7.60
CA LEU A 105 13.20 -4.53 6.94
C LEU A 105 13.02 -4.61 5.42
N GLY A 106 11.88 -5.09 4.95
CA GLY A 106 11.54 -5.12 3.54
C GLY A 106 11.55 -3.73 2.91
N GLY A 107 10.93 -2.75 3.56
CA GLY A 107 10.90 -1.36 3.10
C GLY A 107 12.29 -0.71 3.06
N ILE A 108 13.12 -0.90 4.10
CA ILE A 108 14.48 -0.36 4.16
C ILE A 108 15.35 -0.98 3.05
N ILE A 109 15.35 -2.30 2.94
CA ILE A 109 16.13 -3.01 1.92
C ILE A 109 15.65 -2.63 0.52
N GLY A 110 14.34 -2.55 0.32
CA GLY A 110 13.74 -2.08 -0.93
C GLY A 110 14.20 -0.67 -1.30
N GLY A 111 14.20 0.25 -0.35
CA GLY A 111 14.70 1.61 -0.54
C GLY A 111 16.18 1.66 -0.94
N ILE A 112 17.03 0.90 -0.25
CA ILE A 112 18.46 0.81 -0.57
C ILE A 112 18.70 0.23 -1.98
N MET A 113 17.98 -0.83 -2.33
CA MET A 113 18.11 -1.48 -3.64
C MET A 113 17.62 -0.60 -4.78
N ALA A 114 16.49 0.08 -4.59
CA ALA A 114 15.98 1.03 -5.55
C ALA A 114 16.90 2.25 -5.73
N ALA A 115 17.49 2.77 -4.65
CA ALA A 115 18.44 3.88 -4.69
C ALA A 115 19.72 3.51 -5.44
N ARG A 116 20.23 2.29 -5.27
CA ARG A 116 21.49 1.82 -5.91
C ARG A 116 21.30 1.36 -7.35
N GLY A 117 20.19 0.67 -7.64
CA GLY A 117 19.97 0.02 -8.93
C GLY A 117 18.95 0.71 -9.84
N GLY A 118 18.24 1.69 -9.34
CA GLY A 118 17.14 2.38 -10.02
C GLY A 118 15.84 1.59 -10.07
N LEU A 119 14.73 2.30 -10.09
CA LEU A 119 13.38 1.71 -10.09
C LEU A 119 13.17 0.74 -11.25
N LYS A 120 13.63 1.07 -12.46
CA LYS A 120 13.44 0.23 -13.66
C LYS A 120 13.98 -1.19 -13.49
N LYS A 121 15.12 -1.34 -12.82
CA LYS A 121 15.74 -2.65 -12.58
C LYS A 121 14.98 -3.44 -11.52
N TRP A 122 14.51 -2.76 -10.46
CA TRP A 122 13.95 -3.42 -9.28
C TRP A 122 12.43 -3.54 -9.30
N LEU A 123 11.73 -2.87 -10.24
CA LEU A 123 10.27 -2.88 -10.29
C LEU A 123 9.68 -4.30 -10.36
N TRP A 124 10.21 -5.14 -11.28
CA TRP A 124 9.71 -6.52 -11.44
C TRP A 124 10.09 -7.44 -10.28
N PRO A 125 11.36 -7.52 -9.80
CA PRO A 125 11.68 -8.29 -8.60
C PRO A 125 10.83 -7.90 -7.39
N MET A 126 10.56 -6.60 -7.20
CA MET A 126 9.75 -6.11 -6.09
C MET A 126 8.25 -6.45 -6.27
N ALA A 127 7.73 -6.39 -7.49
CA ALA A 127 6.36 -6.82 -7.79
C ALA A 127 6.18 -8.33 -7.53
N TRP A 128 7.13 -9.14 -7.98
CA TRP A 128 7.12 -10.59 -7.71
C TRP A 128 7.24 -10.88 -6.21
N SER A 129 8.12 -10.18 -5.50
CA SER A 129 8.23 -10.35 -4.05
C SER A 129 6.90 -10.11 -3.34
N MET A 130 6.20 -9.01 -3.65
CA MET A 130 4.89 -8.72 -3.06
C MET A 130 3.85 -9.80 -3.36
N SER A 131 3.83 -10.32 -4.59
CA SER A 131 2.81 -11.29 -5.00
C SER A 131 3.12 -12.72 -4.53
N LEU A 132 4.39 -13.17 -4.64
CA LEU A 132 4.75 -14.54 -4.31
C LEU A 132 4.76 -14.81 -2.81
N THR A 133 5.06 -13.81 -1.98
CA THR A 133 5.03 -14.00 -0.53
C THR A 133 3.61 -14.22 0.00
N CYS A 134 2.56 -13.80 -0.71
CA CYS A 134 1.18 -14.15 -0.37
C CYS A 134 0.94 -15.69 -0.39
N LEU A 135 1.76 -16.46 -1.13
CA LEU A 135 1.66 -17.93 -1.16
C LEU A 135 1.98 -18.58 0.20
N THR A 136 2.63 -17.88 1.13
CA THR A 136 2.80 -18.37 2.50
C THR A 136 1.47 -18.61 3.20
N PHE A 137 0.43 -17.83 2.89
CA PHE A 137 -0.92 -18.03 3.42
C PHE A 137 -1.63 -19.20 2.74
N VAL A 138 -1.38 -19.44 1.45
CA VAL A 138 -1.83 -20.67 0.78
C VAL A 138 -1.22 -21.88 1.46
N TYR A 139 0.09 -21.85 1.76
CA TYR A 139 0.73 -22.92 2.55
C TYR A 139 0.05 -23.10 3.91
N LEU A 140 -0.20 -22.01 4.66
CA LEU A 140 -0.84 -22.09 5.98
C LEU A 140 -2.28 -22.64 5.91
N SER A 141 -3.02 -22.37 4.84
CA SER A 141 -4.40 -22.90 4.68
C SER A 141 -4.44 -24.42 4.46
N TYR A 142 -3.35 -25.02 3.96
CA TYR A 142 -3.23 -26.46 3.78
C TYR A 142 -2.43 -27.16 4.90
N ALA A 143 -1.78 -26.40 5.78
CA ALA A 143 -1.00 -26.97 6.88
C ALA A 143 -1.92 -27.44 8.00
N ASP A 144 -1.80 -28.72 8.40
CA ASP A 144 -2.53 -29.26 9.53
C ASP A 144 -1.94 -28.73 10.84
N ALA A 145 -2.71 -27.91 11.60
CA ALA A 145 -2.34 -27.36 12.89
C ALA A 145 -0.91 -26.76 12.94
N PRO A 146 -0.62 -25.74 12.14
CA PRO A 146 0.73 -25.17 12.08
C PRO A 146 1.16 -24.60 13.44
N SER A 147 2.42 -24.83 13.83
CA SER A 147 2.96 -24.25 15.04
C SER A 147 2.96 -22.72 14.98
N LEU A 148 2.87 -22.04 16.12
CA LEU A 148 2.94 -20.58 16.17
C LEU A 148 4.25 -20.06 15.53
N LEU A 149 5.35 -20.83 15.64
CA LEU A 149 6.61 -20.48 14.96
C LEU A 149 6.45 -20.48 13.42
N THR A 150 5.77 -21.48 12.86
CA THR A 150 5.49 -21.57 11.42
C THR A 150 4.67 -20.37 10.98
N VAL A 151 3.63 -19.98 11.73
CA VAL A 151 2.82 -18.81 11.42
C VAL A 151 3.66 -17.53 11.46
N ASN A 152 4.52 -17.37 12.47
CA ASN A 152 5.42 -16.21 12.57
C ASN A 152 6.37 -16.11 11.37
N VAL A 153 6.96 -17.23 10.93
CA VAL A 153 7.85 -17.26 9.76
C VAL A 153 7.09 -16.89 8.49
N CYS A 154 5.90 -17.43 8.28
CA CYS A 154 5.07 -17.12 7.12
C CYS A 154 4.68 -15.64 7.07
N VAL A 155 4.23 -15.08 8.19
CA VAL A 155 3.87 -13.66 8.28
C VAL A 155 5.09 -12.77 8.13
N PHE A 156 6.25 -13.14 8.68
CA PHE A 156 7.48 -12.39 8.47
C PHE A 156 7.86 -12.31 6.98
N ILE A 157 7.81 -13.44 6.27
CA ILE A 157 8.15 -13.51 4.84
C ILE A 157 7.16 -12.67 4.02
N GLU A 158 5.86 -12.79 4.30
CA GLU A 158 4.82 -12.05 3.60
C GLU A 158 4.98 -10.55 3.85
N GLN A 159 5.11 -10.10 5.09
CA GLN A 159 5.27 -8.70 5.44
C GLN A 159 6.59 -8.11 4.93
N PHE A 160 7.66 -8.90 4.90
CA PHE A 160 8.91 -8.50 4.25
C PHE A 160 8.70 -8.28 2.74
N GLY A 161 8.08 -9.23 2.06
CA GLY A 161 7.76 -9.14 0.63
C GLY A 161 6.85 -7.95 0.32
N TYR A 162 5.87 -7.70 1.17
CA TYR A 162 5.01 -6.53 1.10
C TYR A 162 5.80 -5.22 1.22
N GLY A 163 6.60 -5.06 2.28
CA GLY A 163 7.41 -3.85 2.48
C GLY A 163 8.39 -3.59 1.33
N PHE A 164 9.05 -4.65 0.85
CA PHE A 164 9.97 -4.60 -0.27
C PHE A 164 9.27 -4.19 -1.58
N GLY A 165 8.16 -4.83 -1.90
CA GLY A 165 7.38 -4.55 -3.11
C GLY A 165 6.67 -3.20 -3.08
N PHE A 166 6.13 -2.81 -1.92
CA PHE A 166 5.46 -1.52 -1.76
C PHE A 166 6.38 -0.32 -2.00
N THR A 167 7.67 -0.49 -1.71
CA THR A 167 8.68 0.54 -2.02
C THR A 167 8.72 0.89 -3.50
N ALA A 168 8.73 -0.11 -4.40
CA ALA A 168 8.72 0.14 -5.84
C ALA A 168 7.43 0.81 -6.29
N TYR A 169 6.30 0.39 -5.72
CA TYR A 169 5.00 0.99 -6.01
C TYR A 169 4.97 2.49 -5.66
N MET A 170 5.39 2.85 -4.45
CA MET A 170 5.45 4.25 -4.02
C MET A 170 6.39 5.09 -4.87
N LEU A 171 7.57 4.56 -5.20
CA LEU A 171 8.51 5.25 -6.11
C LEU A 171 7.93 5.43 -7.51
N TYR A 172 7.17 4.45 -8.01
CA TYR A 172 6.48 4.58 -9.28
C TYR A 172 5.43 5.69 -9.26
N LEU A 173 4.61 5.79 -8.20
CA LEU A 173 3.62 6.87 -8.06
C LEU A 173 4.29 8.25 -8.04
N ILE A 174 5.42 8.38 -7.31
CA ILE A 174 6.20 9.62 -7.26
C ILE A 174 6.74 9.97 -8.65
N TYR A 175 7.36 9.02 -9.32
CA TYR A 175 7.89 9.20 -10.68
C TYR A 175 6.80 9.58 -11.67
N PHE A 176 5.67 8.87 -11.67
CA PHE A 176 4.57 9.15 -12.60
C PHE A 176 3.89 10.50 -12.33
N SER A 177 3.97 11.00 -11.10
CA SER A 177 3.41 12.30 -10.70
C SER A 177 4.23 13.49 -11.17
N GLU A 178 5.48 13.30 -11.62
CA GLU A 178 6.37 14.40 -12.03
C GLU A 178 5.74 15.32 -13.09
N GLY A 179 6.03 16.62 -12.98
CA GLY A 179 5.51 17.67 -13.85
C GLY A 179 5.06 18.91 -13.10
N SER A 180 4.40 19.84 -13.80
CA SER A 180 3.97 21.15 -13.26
C SER A 180 3.00 21.05 -12.08
N HIS A 181 2.17 19.98 -12.04
CA HIS A 181 1.17 19.74 -10.99
C HIS A 181 1.50 18.50 -10.15
N LYS A 182 2.78 18.32 -9.77
CA LYS A 182 3.30 17.10 -9.10
C LYS A 182 2.45 16.65 -7.90
N THR A 183 2.14 17.55 -6.98
CA THR A 183 1.37 17.24 -5.76
C THR A 183 -0.05 16.75 -6.08
N ALA A 184 -0.74 17.44 -6.99
CA ALA A 184 -2.09 17.06 -7.38
C ALA A 184 -2.09 15.74 -8.19
N HIS A 185 -1.14 15.54 -9.09
CA HIS A 185 -0.99 14.26 -9.80
C HIS A 185 -0.69 13.11 -8.85
N TYR A 186 0.15 13.34 -7.81
CA TYR A 186 0.40 12.34 -6.79
C TYR A 186 -0.87 11.99 -5.99
N ALA A 187 -1.69 12.99 -5.66
CA ALA A 187 -2.98 12.76 -5.02
C ALA A 187 -3.94 11.91 -5.89
N ILE A 188 -3.96 12.16 -7.21
CA ILE A 188 -4.74 11.32 -8.14
C ILE A 188 -4.19 9.88 -8.18
N CYS A 189 -2.85 9.70 -8.25
CA CYS A 189 -2.23 8.37 -8.21
C CYS A 189 -2.58 7.62 -6.93
N THR A 190 -2.55 8.28 -5.75
CA THR A 190 -2.95 7.67 -4.48
C THR A 190 -4.46 7.35 -4.43
N GLY A 191 -5.29 8.12 -5.14
CA GLY A 191 -6.70 7.79 -5.35
C GLY A 191 -6.88 6.48 -6.12
N PHE A 192 -6.14 6.27 -7.21
CA PHE A 192 -6.13 4.98 -7.93
C PHE A 192 -5.56 3.85 -7.09
N MET A 193 -4.55 4.11 -6.27
CA MET A 193 -4.05 3.14 -5.29
C MET A 193 -5.15 2.70 -4.32
N ALA A 194 -5.92 3.63 -3.80
CA ALA A 194 -7.04 3.33 -2.88
C ALA A 194 -8.12 2.50 -3.58
N LEU A 195 -8.50 2.85 -4.81
CA LEU A 195 -9.46 2.09 -5.62
C LEU A 195 -8.96 0.66 -5.88
N GLY A 196 -7.67 0.48 -6.20
CA GLY A 196 -7.04 -0.82 -6.40
C GLY A 196 -7.03 -1.71 -5.16
N MET A 197 -7.14 -1.12 -3.96
CA MET A 197 -7.32 -1.86 -2.70
C MET A 197 -8.79 -2.10 -2.36
N MET A 198 -9.65 -1.12 -2.61
CA MET A 198 -11.07 -1.18 -2.25
C MET A 198 -11.83 -2.18 -3.11
N LEU A 199 -11.74 -2.08 -4.43
CA LEU A 199 -12.54 -2.89 -5.35
C LEU A 199 -12.28 -4.40 -5.19
N PRO A 200 -11.03 -4.89 -5.24
CA PRO A 200 -10.77 -6.31 -4.98
C PRO A 200 -11.12 -6.71 -3.54
N GLY A 201 -10.81 -5.85 -2.55
CA GLY A 201 -11.11 -6.12 -1.16
C GLY A 201 -12.60 -6.28 -0.84
N MET A 202 -13.50 -5.64 -1.60
CA MET A 202 -14.94 -5.84 -1.48
C MET A 202 -15.37 -7.24 -1.95
N ALA A 203 -14.70 -7.80 -2.95
CA ALA A 203 -14.99 -9.14 -3.45
C ALA A 203 -14.41 -10.25 -2.55
N ALA A 204 -13.42 -9.94 -1.71
CA ALA A 204 -12.71 -10.93 -0.91
C ALA A 204 -13.61 -11.69 0.08
N GLY A 205 -14.52 -10.98 0.77
CA GLY A 205 -15.48 -11.61 1.69
C GLY A 205 -16.45 -12.53 0.98
N TRP A 206 -17.04 -12.08 -0.11
CA TRP A 206 -17.92 -12.90 -0.93
C TRP A 206 -17.21 -14.15 -1.48
N LEU A 207 -15.96 -14.00 -1.93
CA LEU A 207 -15.16 -15.15 -2.38
C LEU A 207 -14.95 -16.16 -1.25
N GLN A 208 -14.56 -15.68 -0.07
CA GLN A 208 -14.32 -16.54 1.09
C GLN A 208 -15.59 -17.28 1.53
N GLU A 209 -16.75 -16.60 1.55
CA GLU A 209 -18.04 -17.26 1.85
C GLU A 209 -18.41 -18.33 0.83
N THR A 210 -18.00 -18.16 -0.44
CA THR A 210 -18.36 -19.08 -1.53
C THR A 210 -17.42 -20.28 -1.63
N ILE A 211 -16.10 -20.06 -1.48
CA ILE A 211 -15.06 -21.08 -1.73
C ILE A 211 -14.30 -21.50 -0.45
N GLY A 212 -14.52 -20.83 0.69
CA GLY A 212 -13.79 -21.08 1.93
C GLY A 212 -12.35 -20.53 1.93
N TYR A 213 -11.55 -21.03 2.86
CA TYR A 213 -10.11 -20.67 2.98
C TYR A 213 -9.17 -21.61 2.19
N ARG A 214 -9.71 -22.68 1.55
CA ARG A 214 -8.94 -23.71 0.82
C ARG A 214 -9.32 -23.78 -0.64
#